data_4522157904a748c4af995907d1ef0c40
#
_entry.id   4522157904a748c4af995907d1ef0c40
#
_cell.length_a   1.000
_cell.length_b   1.000
_cell.length_c   1.000
_cell.angle_alpha   90.00
_cell.angle_beta   90.00
_cell.angle_gamma   90.00
#
_symmetry.space_group_name_H-M   'P 1'
#
loop_
_entity.id
_entity.type
_entity.pdbx_description
1 polymer ?
#
loop_
_entity_poly.entity_id
_entity_poly.type
_entity_poly.pdbx_seq_one_letter_code
_entity_poly.pdbx_strand_id
1 'polypeptide(L)'
;MMFRKKRVKVNSRVAHSQRSLKKGDVLTLELPQDKDYGVDVEKGSITVLYEDAHTLVVNKDPFMLVHPTGQTKSCTLSNYVAGYYAKKGVVHKVRPVHRLDRDTSGCILFGKTKEAQQYYTDELQAGRIDRIYTGLVEGCIDSDGVVDAPIGIDPVFDNRRVIDEFGQPAQTEYTVLCHDGDH
;
A
#
# COMPACT_ATOMS: atom_id res chain seq x y z
N MET A 1 1.21 -12.52 22.12
CA MET A 1 0.42 -13.62 21.51
C MET A 1 1.26 -14.78 20.97
N MET A 2 2.55 -14.57 20.61
CA MET A 2 3.42 -15.62 20.06
C MET A 2 3.77 -16.75 21.04
N PHE A 3 3.97 -16.44 22.31
CA PHE A 3 4.20 -17.45 23.35
C PHE A 3 3.01 -18.43 23.50
N ARG A 4 1.76 -17.94 23.49
CA ARG A 4 0.55 -18.80 23.58
C ARG A 4 0.45 -19.79 22.42
N LYS A 5 1.00 -19.45 21.23
CA LYS A 5 1.02 -20.30 20.03
C LYS A 5 2.28 -21.16 19.94
N LYS A 6 3.11 -21.21 21.00
CA LYS A 6 4.37 -21.98 21.06
C LYS A 6 5.36 -21.65 19.92
N ARG A 7 5.30 -20.42 19.39
CA ARG A 7 6.13 -19.94 18.25
C ARG A 7 7.43 -19.28 18.67
N VAL A 8 7.70 -19.22 19.97
CA VAL A 8 8.95 -18.70 20.52
C VAL A 8 9.74 -19.88 21.07
N LYS A 9 10.95 -20.07 20.54
CA LYS A 9 11.86 -21.13 21.00
C LYS A 9 13.16 -20.49 21.47
N VAL A 10 13.75 -21.07 22.52
CA VAL A 10 15.11 -20.73 22.97
C VAL A 10 15.91 -22.01 22.93
N ASN A 11 17.02 -22.01 22.21
CA ASN A 11 17.87 -23.19 21.96
C ASN A 11 17.03 -24.38 21.46
N SER A 12 16.16 -24.11 20.45
CA SER A 12 15.25 -25.08 19.83
C SER A 12 14.13 -25.61 20.71
N ARG A 13 14.01 -25.18 21.97
CA ARG A 13 12.94 -25.57 22.89
C ARG A 13 11.89 -24.46 23.04
N VAL A 14 10.60 -24.84 23.07
CA VAL A 14 9.52 -23.86 23.27
C VAL A 14 9.76 -23.10 24.58
N ALA A 15 9.71 -21.79 24.49
CA ALA A 15 9.92 -20.90 25.62
C ALA A 15 8.59 -20.35 26.15
N HIS A 16 8.52 -20.15 27.46
CA HIS A 16 7.44 -19.42 28.13
C HIS A 16 7.81 -17.93 28.28
N SER A 17 6.81 -17.07 28.40
CA SER A 17 7.01 -15.60 28.46
C SER A 17 7.85 -15.13 29.65
N GLN A 18 7.91 -15.92 30.71
CA GLN A 18 8.69 -15.61 31.95
C GLN A 18 10.10 -16.17 31.92
N ARG A 19 10.54 -16.82 30.83
CA ARG A 19 11.88 -17.38 30.73
C ARG A 19 12.90 -16.26 30.61
N SER A 20 13.85 -16.19 31.52
CA SER A 20 15.01 -15.33 31.41
C SER A 20 16.00 -15.88 30.37
N LEU A 21 16.53 -14.98 29.53
CA LEU A 21 17.55 -15.31 28.54
C LEU A 21 18.95 -15.16 29.15
N LYS A 22 19.86 -16.02 28.73
CA LYS A 22 21.28 -15.97 29.09
C LYS A 22 22.12 -15.57 27.88
N LYS A 23 23.30 -15.05 28.12
CA LYS A 23 24.27 -14.78 27.05
C LYS A 23 24.60 -16.09 26.31
N GLY A 24 24.42 -16.05 24.97
CA GLY A 24 24.61 -17.22 24.11
C GLY A 24 23.33 -17.99 23.79
N ASP A 25 22.20 -17.67 24.41
CA ASP A 25 20.91 -18.25 24.00
C ASP A 25 20.50 -17.81 22.58
N VAL A 26 20.07 -18.77 21.79
CA VAL A 26 19.52 -18.54 20.44
C VAL A 26 18.01 -18.46 20.54
N LEU A 27 17.45 -17.27 20.23
CA LEU A 27 16.02 -17.04 20.17
C LEU A 27 15.52 -17.26 18.74
N THR A 28 14.61 -18.21 18.57
CA THR A 28 13.93 -18.48 17.29
C THR A 28 12.47 -18.06 17.38
N LEU A 29 12.03 -17.21 16.44
CA LEU A 29 10.64 -16.79 16.28
C LEU A 29 10.06 -17.42 15.03
N GLU A 30 9.01 -18.23 15.19
CA GLU A 30 8.27 -18.78 14.07
C GLU A 30 7.16 -17.79 13.69
N LEU A 31 7.37 -17.01 12.63
CA LEU A 31 6.37 -16.09 12.10
C LEU A 31 5.19 -16.86 11.49
N PRO A 32 3.95 -16.38 11.65
CA PRO A 32 2.80 -17.01 11.00
C PRO A 32 2.92 -16.85 9.48
N GLN A 33 2.82 -17.97 8.79
CA GLN A 33 2.67 -17.95 7.34
C GLN A 33 1.22 -17.63 6.96
N ASP A 34 1.06 -16.98 5.81
CA ASP A 34 -0.25 -16.78 5.21
C ASP A 34 -0.83 -18.12 4.77
N LYS A 35 -2.15 -18.23 4.88
CA LYS A 35 -2.89 -19.44 4.50
C LYS A 35 -3.72 -19.23 3.23
N ASP A 36 -3.93 -17.99 2.87
CA ASP A 36 -4.71 -17.53 1.73
C ASP A 36 -4.17 -16.19 1.20
N TYR A 37 -4.72 -15.73 0.12
CA TYR A 37 -4.35 -14.44 -0.52
C TYR A 37 -5.12 -13.26 0.08
N GLY A 38 -6.15 -13.48 0.85
CA GLY A 38 -7.02 -12.45 1.44
C GLY A 38 -7.98 -11.78 0.47
N VAL A 39 -7.92 -12.16 -0.80
CA VAL A 39 -8.81 -11.77 -1.89
C VAL A 39 -8.95 -12.94 -2.86
N ASP A 40 -9.98 -12.91 -3.70
CA ASP A 40 -10.18 -13.93 -4.73
C ASP A 40 -9.05 -13.89 -5.76
N VAL A 41 -8.62 -15.07 -6.18
CA VAL A 41 -7.56 -15.26 -7.17
C VAL A 41 -8.15 -15.08 -8.56
N GLU A 42 -7.65 -14.13 -9.32
CA GLU A 42 -8.06 -13.92 -10.69
C GLU A 42 -6.88 -13.98 -11.67
N LYS A 43 -7.16 -14.50 -12.86
CA LYS A 43 -6.19 -14.49 -13.96
C LYS A 43 -6.20 -13.12 -14.61
N GLY A 44 -5.04 -12.49 -14.64
CA GLY A 44 -4.81 -11.21 -15.30
C GLY A 44 -3.31 -10.94 -15.41
N SER A 45 -2.95 -9.97 -16.22
CA SER A 45 -1.57 -9.50 -16.30
C SER A 45 -1.38 -8.33 -15.34
N ILE A 46 -0.21 -8.29 -14.71
CA ILE A 46 0.27 -7.13 -13.96
C ILE A 46 1.65 -6.76 -14.47
N THR A 47 1.94 -5.48 -14.51
CA THR A 47 3.28 -4.98 -14.85
C THR A 47 4.07 -4.81 -13.56
N VAL A 48 4.97 -5.75 -13.29
CA VAL A 48 5.86 -5.70 -12.13
C VAL A 48 7.01 -4.74 -12.42
N LEU A 49 7.17 -3.71 -11.60
CA LEU A 49 8.24 -2.73 -11.69
C LEU A 49 9.44 -3.13 -10.82
N TYR A 50 9.17 -3.73 -9.66
CA TYR A 50 10.20 -4.21 -8.73
C TYR A 50 9.67 -5.36 -7.90
N GLU A 51 10.51 -6.33 -7.60
CA GLU A 51 10.18 -7.42 -6.68
C GLU A 51 11.42 -7.95 -5.97
N ASP A 52 11.32 -8.13 -4.66
CA ASP A 52 12.31 -8.83 -3.83
C ASP A 52 11.64 -9.79 -2.84
N ALA A 53 12.33 -10.20 -1.78
CA ALA A 53 11.81 -11.11 -0.76
C ALA A 53 10.66 -10.50 0.07
N HIS A 54 10.60 -9.16 0.18
CA HIS A 54 9.69 -8.44 1.08
C HIS A 54 8.72 -7.52 0.37
N THR A 55 9.04 -7.15 -0.87
CA THR A 55 8.42 -6.06 -1.61
C THR A 55 7.94 -6.52 -2.97
N LEU A 56 6.80 -5.99 -3.40
CA LEU A 56 6.35 -6.04 -4.78
C LEU A 56 5.84 -4.65 -5.16
N VAL A 57 6.36 -4.07 -6.26
CA VAL A 57 5.88 -2.82 -6.84
C VAL A 57 5.27 -3.12 -8.20
N VAL A 58 4.05 -2.68 -8.38
CA VAL A 58 3.27 -2.94 -9.60
C VAL A 58 2.81 -1.61 -10.20
N ASN A 59 2.90 -1.48 -11.52
CA ASN A 59 2.22 -0.40 -12.22
C ASN A 59 0.73 -0.73 -12.34
N LYS A 60 -0.12 0.09 -11.72
CA LYS A 60 -1.56 -0.03 -11.82
C LYS A 60 -2.05 0.65 -13.11
N ASP A 61 -2.81 -0.06 -13.90
CA ASP A 61 -3.51 0.52 -15.04
C ASP A 61 -4.65 1.45 -14.56
N PRO A 62 -5.04 2.46 -15.37
CA PRO A 62 -6.23 3.26 -15.08
C PRO A 62 -7.50 2.40 -15.14
N PHE A 63 -8.61 2.94 -14.65
CA PHE A 63 -9.95 2.32 -14.60
C PHE A 63 -10.06 1.07 -13.71
N MET A 64 -9.09 0.84 -12.85
CA MET A 64 -9.01 -0.30 -11.95
C MET A 64 -8.88 0.13 -10.49
N LEU A 65 -9.62 -0.52 -9.59
CA LEU A 65 -9.43 -0.35 -8.15
C LEU A 65 -8.19 -1.12 -7.67
N VAL A 66 -7.53 -0.60 -6.64
CA VAL A 66 -6.41 -1.31 -6.01
C VAL A 66 -6.88 -2.53 -5.24
N HIS A 67 -7.99 -2.43 -4.51
CA HIS A 67 -8.49 -3.48 -3.61
C HIS A 67 -10.01 -3.56 -3.66
N PRO A 68 -10.60 -4.75 -3.45
CA PRO A 68 -12.04 -4.91 -3.38
C PRO A 68 -12.68 -3.98 -2.33
N THR A 69 -13.76 -3.30 -2.72
CA THR A 69 -14.51 -2.40 -1.83
C THR A 69 -15.97 -2.38 -2.22
N GLY A 70 -16.86 -2.19 -1.24
CA GLY A 70 -18.29 -2.13 -1.48
C GLY A 70 -18.81 -3.34 -2.27
N GLN A 71 -19.41 -3.10 -3.42
CA GLN A 71 -19.95 -4.13 -4.32
C GLN A 71 -18.90 -4.69 -5.28
N THR A 72 -17.77 -4.00 -5.49
CA THR A 72 -16.71 -4.44 -6.39
C THR A 72 -15.80 -5.43 -5.68
N LYS A 73 -15.95 -6.73 -5.96
CA LYS A 73 -15.17 -7.81 -5.34
C LYS A 73 -14.12 -8.40 -6.27
N SER A 74 -14.23 -8.14 -7.56
CA SER A 74 -13.42 -8.72 -8.63
C SER A 74 -12.79 -7.64 -9.52
N CYS A 75 -11.90 -8.05 -10.41
CA CYS A 75 -11.21 -7.19 -11.37
C CYS A 75 -10.44 -6.04 -10.71
N THR A 76 -9.91 -6.25 -9.52
CA THR A 76 -9.04 -5.27 -8.85
C THR A 76 -7.58 -5.68 -8.99
N LEU A 77 -6.67 -4.71 -8.83
CA LEU A 77 -5.24 -5.00 -8.85
C LEU A 77 -4.86 -6.09 -7.83
N SER A 78 -5.47 -6.09 -6.65
CA SER A 78 -5.23 -7.11 -5.62
C SER A 78 -5.65 -8.51 -6.06
N ASN A 79 -6.74 -8.66 -6.84
CA ASN A 79 -7.15 -9.95 -7.38
C ASN A 79 -6.10 -10.48 -8.39
N TYR A 80 -5.56 -9.60 -9.23
CA TYR A 80 -4.51 -9.98 -10.20
C TYR A 80 -3.16 -10.24 -9.54
N VAL A 81 -2.80 -9.52 -8.47
CA VAL A 81 -1.62 -9.83 -7.65
C VAL A 81 -1.76 -11.18 -6.97
N ALA A 82 -2.96 -11.54 -6.48
CA ALA A 82 -3.23 -12.89 -5.97
C ALA A 82 -3.03 -13.96 -7.06
N GLY A 83 -3.49 -13.70 -8.28
CA GLY A 83 -3.25 -14.55 -9.45
C GLY A 83 -1.77 -14.71 -9.79
N TYR A 84 -1.02 -13.63 -9.69
CA TYR A 84 0.43 -13.63 -9.88
C TYR A 84 1.16 -14.50 -8.85
N TYR A 85 0.81 -14.37 -7.56
CA TYR A 85 1.37 -15.21 -6.49
C TYR A 85 0.99 -16.69 -6.68
N ALA A 86 -0.27 -16.97 -7.03
CA ALA A 86 -0.73 -18.33 -7.31
C ALA A 86 0.04 -18.97 -8.48
N LYS A 87 0.28 -18.22 -9.56
CA LYS A 87 1.08 -18.69 -10.70
C LYS A 87 2.54 -19.00 -10.31
N LYS A 88 3.09 -18.29 -9.35
CA LYS A 88 4.43 -18.55 -8.78
C LYS A 88 4.45 -19.69 -7.76
N GLY A 89 3.32 -20.26 -7.39
CA GLY A 89 3.21 -21.32 -6.39
C GLY A 89 3.49 -20.83 -4.96
N VAL A 90 3.37 -19.52 -4.70
CA VAL A 90 3.57 -18.95 -3.37
C VAL A 90 2.25 -18.42 -2.80
N VAL A 91 2.06 -18.57 -1.50
CA VAL A 91 0.86 -18.06 -0.79
C VAL A 91 1.29 -16.88 0.07
N HIS A 92 1.03 -15.68 -0.46
CA HIS A 92 1.16 -14.44 0.28
C HIS A 92 -0.20 -13.72 0.29
N LYS A 93 -0.65 -13.33 1.46
CA LYS A 93 -1.80 -12.43 1.53
C LYS A 93 -1.46 -11.14 0.80
N VAL A 94 -2.36 -10.68 -0.06
CA VAL A 94 -2.15 -9.44 -0.83
C VAL A 94 -2.33 -8.25 0.12
N ARG A 95 -1.28 -7.43 0.23
CA ARG A 95 -1.19 -6.33 1.19
C ARG A 95 -0.71 -5.04 0.51
N PRO A 96 -1.59 -4.28 -0.11
CA PRO A 96 -1.22 -2.95 -0.59
C PRO A 96 -0.85 -2.06 0.62
N VAL A 97 0.18 -1.25 0.46
CA VAL A 97 0.63 -0.28 1.47
C VAL A 97 -0.16 1.02 1.36
N HIS A 98 -0.51 1.39 0.16
CA HIS A 98 -1.30 2.57 -0.17
C HIS A 98 -2.25 2.27 -1.33
N ARG A 99 -3.00 3.28 -1.73
CA ARG A 99 -3.92 3.17 -2.87
C ARG A 99 -3.72 4.32 -3.83
N LEU A 100 -4.12 4.09 -5.08
CA LEU A 100 -4.43 5.10 -6.08
C LEU A 100 -5.93 5.03 -6.36
N ASP A 101 -6.49 6.12 -6.83
CA ASP A 101 -7.87 6.15 -7.26
C ASP A 101 -8.07 5.32 -8.53
N ARG A 102 -9.31 5.03 -8.86
CA ARG A 102 -9.66 4.14 -9.96
C ARG A 102 -9.02 4.57 -11.28
N ASP A 103 -9.11 5.85 -11.59
CA ASP A 103 -8.70 6.38 -12.89
C ASP A 103 -7.24 6.86 -12.90
N THR A 104 -6.57 6.85 -11.74
CA THR A 104 -5.14 7.13 -11.61
C THR A 104 -4.33 5.88 -11.91
N SER A 105 -3.35 5.97 -12.78
CA SER A 105 -2.34 4.93 -13.03
C SER A 105 -1.06 5.17 -12.24
N GLY A 106 -0.20 4.16 -12.15
CA GLY A 106 1.11 4.30 -11.55
C GLY A 106 1.46 3.29 -10.46
N CYS A 107 2.51 3.57 -9.71
CA CYS A 107 3.12 2.65 -8.77
C CYS A 107 2.21 2.33 -7.57
N ILE A 108 2.02 1.04 -7.29
CA ILE A 108 1.44 0.55 -6.03
C ILE A 108 2.46 -0.37 -5.35
N LEU A 109 2.74 -0.06 -4.10
CA LEU A 109 3.63 -0.81 -3.24
C LEU A 109 2.84 -1.86 -2.44
N PHE A 110 3.30 -3.11 -2.48
CA PHE A 110 2.77 -4.22 -1.68
C PHE A 110 3.85 -4.78 -0.76
N GLY A 111 3.49 -5.00 0.50
CA GLY A 111 4.31 -5.77 1.43
C GLY A 111 3.99 -7.26 1.31
N LYS A 112 5.00 -8.09 0.98
CA LYS A 112 4.82 -9.55 0.86
C LYS A 112 4.59 -10.23 2.21
N THR A 113 5.03 -9.59 3.30
CA THR A 113 4.78 -10.02 4.67
C THR A 113 4.03 -8.94 5.44
N LYS A 114 3.47 -9.32 6.59
CA LYS A 114 2.79 -8.36 7.47
C LYS A 114 3.77 -7.31 8.00
N GLU A 115 4.98 -7.75 8.32
CA GLU A 115 6.06 -6.90 8.85
C GLU A 115 6.51 -5.89 7.79
N ALA A 116 6.68 -6.33 6.54
CA ALA A 116 7.02 -5.44 5.43
C ALA A 116 5.91 -4.42 5.15
N GLN A 117 4.64 -4.85 5.15
CA GLN A 117 3.51 -3.93 4.99
C GLN A 117 3.51 -2.88 6.10
N GLN A 118 3.68 -3.31 7.37
CA GLN A 118 3.71 -2.38 8.51
C GLN A 118 4.86 -1.40 8.39
N TYR A 119 6.06 -1.90 8.08
CA TYR A 119 7.24 -1.05 7.90
C TYR A 119 6.99 0.06 6.88
N TYR A 120 6.52 -0.30 5.67
CA TYR A 120 6.24 0.71 4.64
C TYR A 120 5.07 1.63 4.99
N THR A 121 4.08 1.15 5.74
CA THR A 121 3.00 1.99 6.24
C THR A 121 3.53 3.04 7.22
N ASP A 122 4.42 2.64 8.12
CA ASP A 122 5.05 3.53 9.10
C ASP A 122 5.97 4.55 8.40
N GLU A 123 6.74 4.12 7.38
CA GLU A 123 7.58 5.00 6.56
C GLU A 123 6.75 6.04 5.79
N LEU A 124 5.61 5.62 5.23
CA LEU A 124 4.71 6.50 4.51
C LEU A 124 4.07 7.55 5.45
N GLN A 125 3.62 7.12 6.64
CA GLN A 125 3.03 8.00 7.65
C GLN A 125 4.06 8.99 8.22
N ALA A 126 5.31 8.60 8.27
CA ALA A 126 6.41 9.45 8.73
C ALA A 126 6.95 10.39 7.64
N GLY A 127 6.34 10.40 6.44
CA GLY A 127 6.79 11.23 5.32
C GLY A 127 8.18 10.86 4.77
N ARG A 128 8.61 9.61 4.95
CA ARG A 128 9.90 9.12 4.41
C ARG A 128 9.77 8.39 3.08
N ILE A 129 8.55 8.28 2.57
CA ILE A 129 8.27 7.83 1.20
C ILE A 129 7.55 8.96 0.49
N ASP A 130 8.19 9.54 -0.51
CA ASP A 130 7.60 10.58 -1.32
C ASP A 130 6.62 9.97 -2.33
N ARG A 131 5.48 10.64 -2.50
CA ARG A 131 4.49 10.31 -3.50
C ARG A 131 4.46 11.41 -4.54
N ILE A 132 5.03 11.12 -5.70
CA ILE A 132 5.13 12.06 -6.81
C ILE A 132 4.10 11.66 -7.86
N TYR A 133 3.33 12.63 -8.31
CA TYR A 133 2.30 12.48 -9.34
C TYR A 133 2.57 13.45 -10.48
N THR A 134 2.28 13.00 -11.69
CA THR A 134 2.18 13.90 -12.84
C THR A 134 0.72 13.99 -13.24
N GLY A 135 0.22 15.18 -13.40
CA GLY A 135 -1.17 15.43 -13.76
C GLY A 135 -1.32 16.57 -14.74
N LEU A 136 -2.40 16.56 -15.49
CA LEU A 136 -2.87 17.68 -16.29
C LEU A 136 -3.95 18.41 -15.49
N VAL A 137 -3.86 19.71 -15.44
CA VAL A 137 -4.84 20.59 -14.79
C VAL A 137 -5.49 21.53 -15.79
N GLU A 138 -6.71 21.93 -15.53
CA GLU A 138 -7.40 22.95 -16.31
C GLU A 138 -6.95 24.35 -15.89
N GLY A 139 -6.79 25.25 -16.86
CA GLY A 139 -6.31 26.60 -16.63
C GLY A 139 -4.80 26.73 -16.70
N CYS A 140 -4.29 27.92 -16.43
CA CYS A 140 -2.88 28.25 -16.50
C CYS A 140 -2.30 28.43 -15.09
N ILE A 141 -1.22 27.73 -14.79
CA ILE A 141 -0.45 27.89 -13.56
C ILE A 141 0.94 28.37 -13.97
N ASP A 142 1.26 29.64 -13.70
CA ASP A 142 2.46 30.30 -14.21
C ASP A 142 3.75 29.96 -13.46
N SER A 143 3.67 29.40 -12.27
CA SER A 143 4.83 29.11 -11.42
C SER A 143 4.59 27.96 -10.47
N ASP A 144 5.68 27.37 -10.00
CA ASP A 144 5.68 26.39 -8.90
C ASP A 144 5.05 26.97 -7.65
N GLY A 145 4.50 26.10 -6.82
CA GLY A 145 3.84 26.56 -5.61
C GLY A 145 3.44 25.45 -4.64
N VAL A 146 2.77 25.88 -3.59
CA VAL A 146 2.22 25.02 -2.54
C VAL A 146 0.75 25.35 -2.32
N VAL A 147 -0.10 24.34 -2.34
CA VAL A 147 -1.48 24.44 -1.86
C VAL A 147 -1.51 23.86 -0.46
N ASP A 148 -1.77 24.70 0.52
CA ASP A 148 -1.92 24.34 1.93
C ASP A 148 -3.34 24.69 2.37
N ALA A 149 -4.24 23.71 2.25
CA ALA A 149 -5.64 23.91 2.56
C ALA A 149 -6.28 22.58 3.03
N PRO A 150 -7.10 22.61 4.09
CA PRO A 150 -7.77 21.42 4.58
C PRO A 150 -8.84 20.94 3.57
N ILE A 151 -8.97 19.62 3.47
CA ILE A 151 -9.85 18.95 2.50
C ILE A 151 -10.98 18.21 3.24
N GLY A 152 -12.21 18.51 2.87
CA GLY A 152 -13.42 17.86 3.34
C GLY A 152 -14.16 17.07 2.26
N ILE A 153 -15.29 16.51 2.63
CA ILE A 153 -16.23 15.84 1.72
C ILE A 153 -17.23 16.89 1.21
N ASP A 154 -17.45 16.89 -0.10
CA ASP A 154 -18.49 17.75 -0.68
C ASP A 154 -19.86 17.36 -0.09
N PRO A 155 -20.62 18.31 0.47
CA PRO A 155 -21.91 18.03 1.11
C PRO A 155 -23.01 17.59 0.12
N VAL A 156 -22.79 17.77 -1.19
CA VAL A 156 -23.73 17.38 -2.25
C VAL A 156 -23.31 16.10 -2.96
N PHE A 157 -22.00 15.89 -3.11
CA PHE A 157 -21.46 14.75 -3.85
C PHE A 157 -20.45 13.98 -2.99
N ASP A 158 -20.85 12.85 -2.43
CA ASP A 158 -20.03 12.03 -1.49
C ASP A 158 -18.66 11.62 -2.03
N ASN A 159 -18.52 11.50 -3.35
CA ASN A 159 -17.26 11.10 -4.00
C ASN A 159 -16.37 12.29 -4.38
N ARG A 160 -16.80 13.52 -4.13
CA ARG A 160 -16.03 14.74 -4.39
C ARG A 160 -15.37 15.25 -3.11
N ARG A 161 -14.24 15.91 -3.29
CA ARG A 161 -13.53 16.60 -2.21
C ARG A 161 -13.51 18.09 -2.50
N VAL A 162 -13.62 18.89 -1.44
CA VAL A 162 -13.61 20.35 -1.49
C VAL A 162 -12.68 20.89 -0.41
N ILE A 163 -12.24 22.14 -0.56
CA ILE A 163 -11.60 22.87 0.52
C ILE A 163 -12.66 23.14 1.59
N ASP A 164 -12.37 22.74 2.82
CA ASP A 164 -13.27 22.84 3.95
C ASP A 164 -12.46 23.11 5.21
N GLU A 165 -12.73 24.21 5.91
CA GLU A 165 -12.01 24.60 7.12
C GLU A 165 -12.08 23.55 8.25
N PHE A 166 -13.12 22.71 8.26
CA PHE A 166 -13.26 21.58 9.20
C PHE A 166 -12.73 20.27 8.64
N GLY A 167 -12.14 20.30 7.43
CA GLY A 167 -11.58 19.15 6.75
C GLY A 167 -10.27 18.69 7.35
N GLN A 168 -9.71 17.64 6.77
CA GLN A 168 -8.39 17.15 7.17
C GLN A 168 -7.30 18.05 6.62
N PRO A 169 -6.28 18.43 7.42
CA PRO A 169 -5.13 19.19 6.94
C PRO A 169 -4.48 18.48 5.75
N ALA A 170 -4.22 19.22 4.69
CA ALA A 170 -3.61 18.69 3.47
C ALA A 170 -2.68 19.75 2.86
N GLN A 171 -1.52 19.30 2.39
CA GLN A 171 -0.55 20.12 1.69
C GLN A 171 -0.09 19.42 0.42
N THR A 172 -0.06 20.16 -0.67
CA THR A 172 0.44 19.68 -1.96
C THR A 172 1.43 20.70 -2.51
N GLU A 173 2.66 20.28 -2.67
CA GLU A 173 3.68 21.01 -3.42
C GLU A 173 3.61 20.60 -4.89
N TYR A 174 3.70 21.56 -5.80
CA TYR A 174 3.66 21.30 -7.23
C TYR A 174 4.73 22.09 -8.00
N THR A 175 5.21 21.46 -9.05
CA THR A 175 6.15 22.05 -10.01
C THR A 175 5.53 22.02 -11.39
N VAL A 176 5.53 23.15 -12.07
CA VAL A 176 5.04 23.28 -13.45
C VAL A 176 6.05 22.68 -14.40
N LEU A 177 5.68 21.62 -15.11
CA LEU A 177 6.57 20.95 -16.06
C LEU A 177 6.49 21.56 -17.46
N CYS A 178 5.30 21.89 -17.93
CA CYS A 178 5.06 22.54 -19.22
C CYS A 178 3.64 23.11 -19.28
N HIS A 179 3.43 24.03 -20.18
CA HIS A 179 2.11 24.49 -20.62
C HIS A 179 1.83 23.88 -21.99
N ASP A 180 0.59 23.43 -22.20
CA ASP A 180 0.11 23.09 -23.53
C ASP A 180 -0.21 24.42 -24.21
N GLY A 181 0.62 24.81 -25.17
CA GLY A 181 0.68 26.17 -25.71
C GLY A 181 -0.69 26.71 -26.14
N ASP A 182 -0.90 27.98 -25.86
CA ASP A 182 -1.98 28.83 -26.32
C ASP A 182 -3.41 28.55 -25.79
N HIS A 183 -3.58 28.61 -24.45
CA HIS A 183 -4.92 29.05 -23.95
C HIS A 183 -4.77 29.74 -22.62
#